data_eecd5433906c7ee9cef9110b0b8ac623
#
_entry.id   eecd5433906c7ee9cef9110b0b8ac623
#
_cell.length_a   1.000
_cell.length_b   1.000
_cell.length_c   1.000
_cell.angle_alpha   90.00
_cell.angle_beta   90.00
_cell.angle_gamma   90.00
#
_symmetry.space_group_name_H-M   'P 1'
#
loop_
_entity.id
_entity.type
_entity.pdbx_description
1 polymer ?
#
loop_
_entity_poly.entity_id
_entity_poly.type
_entity_poly.pdbx_seq_one_letter_code
_entity_poly.pdbx_strand_id
1 'polypeptide(L)'
;DSAPGAPPSAAAKKIGGVAGWVDDRTGAAKPVGYLMKKVFPDHWSFMLGEIAMYSMIICLVTGAFLTFWFVPSAGHVVYDGSFVPLRGVSMSEAYASTLNISFDIKGGLIIRQIHHWAALMFIVALSVHMFRVFFTGAFRKPREINWVIGSLLALLAIIEGFAGYSLPDDLLSGTGIRAMAGFVQTAPVIGTYLV
;
A
#
# COMPACT_ATOMS: atom_id res chain seq x y z
N ASP A 1 28.41 38.73 -13.26
CA ASP A 1 29.47 37.73 -13.59
C ASP A 1 29.32 36.54 -12.69
N SER A 2 28.49 35.57 -13.12
CA SER A 2 28.40 34.28 -12.46
C SER A 2 29.48 33.35 -13.00
N ALA A 3 30.36 32.87 -12.14
CA ALA A 3 31.39 31.90 -12.46
C ALA A 3 30.80 30.67 -13.18
N PRO A 4 31.47 30.15 -14.22
CA PRO A 4 30.99 28.93 -14.89
C PRO A 4 31.01 27.75 -13.92
N GLY A 5 29.88 27.09 -13.76
CA GLY A 5 29.70 25.98 -12.84
C GLY A 5 30.72 24.87 -13.09
N ALA A 6 31.25 24.29 -12.04
CA ALA A 6 32.18 23.17 -12.10
C ALA A 6 31.60 22.02 -12.94
N PRO A 7 32.42 21.31 -13.72
CA PRO A 7 31.95 20.19 -14.53
C PRO A 7 31.35 19.09 -13.63
N PRO A 8 30.26 18.42 -14.07
CA PRO A 8 29.62 17.40 -13.26
C PRO A 8 30.59 16.25 -12.93
N SER A 9 30.48 15.72 -11.71
CA SER A 9 31.30 14.60 -11.25
C SER A 9 31.12 13.36 -12.11
N ALA A 10 32.10 12.46 -12.17
CA ALA A 10 32.01 11.21 -12.93
C ALA A 10 30.77 10.37 -12.54
N ALA A 11 30.35 10.41 -11.27
CA ALA A 11 29.13 9.77 -10.81
C ALA A 11 27.86 10.43 -11.38
N ALA A 12 27.80 11.77 -11.40
CA ALA A 12 26.70 12.51 -12.01
C ALA A 12 26.59 12.26 -13.52
N LYS A 13 27.72 12.13 -14.20
CA LYS A 13 27.78 11.80 -15.64
C LYS A 13 27.31 10.37 -15.94
N LYS A 14 27.59 9.41 -15.03
CA LYS A 14 27.16 8.02 -15.13
C LYS A 14 25.65 7.88 -14.85
N ILE A 15 25.13 8.59 -13.86
CA ILE A 15 23.68 8.65 -13.57
C ILE A 15 22.93 9.30 -14.74
N GLY A 16 23.46 10.37 -15.31
CA GLY A 16 22.89 11.02 -16.50
C GLY A 16 22.83 10.09 -17.71
N GLY A 17 23.84 9.23 -17.90
CA GLY A 17 23.85 8.23 -18.97
C GLY A 17 22.78 7.15 -18.81
N VAL A 18 22.58 6.64 -17.59
CA VAL A 18 21.53 5.65 -17.30
C VAL A 18 20.14 6.27 -17.43
N ALA A 19 19.94 7.48 -16.90
CA ALA A 19 18.67 8.19 -17.02
C ALA A 19 18.33 8.49 -18.49
N GLY A 20 19.32 8.93 -19.30
CA GLY A 20 19.14 9.13 -20.74
C GLY A 20 18.78 7.82 -21.46
N TRP A 21 19.47 6.73 -21.16
CA TRP A 21 19.18 5.42 -21.75
C TRP A 21 17.76 4.92 -21.44
N VAL A 22 17.27 5.14 -20.21
CA VAL A 22 15.90 4.81 -19.81
C VAL A 22 14.90 5.70 -20.54
N ASP A 23 15.18 7.01 -20.62
CA ASP A 23 14.27 7.96 -21.28
C ASP A 23 14.13 7.70 -22.78
N ASP A 24 15.23 7.39 -23.46
CA ASP A 24 15.22 7.04 -24.89
C ASP A 24 14.34 5.83 -25.22
N ARG A 25 14.14 4.92 -24.24
CA ARG A 25 13.33 3.71 -24.41
C ARG A 25 11.90 3.83 -23.91
N THR A 26 11.68 4.64 -22.90
CA THR A 26 10.38 4.71 -22.20
C THR A 26 9.67 6.05 -22.39
N GLY A 27 10.40 7.11 -22.82
CA GLY A 27 9.90 8.48 -22.87
C GLY A 27 9.51 9.02 -21.47
N ALA A 28 10.08 8.45 -20.41
CA ALA A 28 9.66 8.71 -19.03
C ALA A 28 10.01 10.11 -18.52
N ALA A 29 11.01 10.79 -19.11
CA ALA A 29 11.41 12.12 -18.64
C ALA A 29 10.31 13.17 -18.79
N LYS A 30 9.48 13.09 -19.85
CA LYS A 30 8.37 14.04 -20.05
C LYS A 30 7.29 13.94 -18.98
N PRO A 31 6.67 12.75 -18.71
CA PRO A 31 5.67 12.61 -17.66
C PRO A 31 6.25 12.85 -16.25
N VAL A 32 7.48 12.39 -15.98
CA VAL A 32 8.16 12.65 -14.70
C VAL A 32 8.44 14.14 -14.53
N GLY A 33 8.96 14.82 -15.55
CA GLY A 33 9.19 16.26 -15.49
C GLY A 33 7.91 17.08 -15.32
N TYR A 34 6.79 16.63 -15.90
CA TYR A 34 5.48 17.23 -15.68
C TYR A 34 5.02 17.07 -14.24
N LEU A 35 5.15 15.86 -13.67
CA LEU A 35 4.80 15.58 -12.26
C LEU A 35 5.64 16.40 -11.29
N MET A 36 6.95 16.51 -11.52
CA MET A 36 7.86 17.30 -10.67
C MET A 36 7.61 18.80 -10.72
N LYS A 37 7.06 19.32 -11.84
CA LYS A 37 6.75 20.75 -12.02
C LYS A 37 5.32 21.08 -11.55
N LYS A 38 4.52 20.09 -11.18
CA LYS A 38 3.14 20.32 -10.73
C LYS A 38 3.15 21.06 -9.39
N VAL A 39 2.75 22.32 -9.41
CA VAL A 39 2.54 23.11 -8.20
C VAL A 39 1.26 22.62 -7.53
N PHE A 40 1.37 22.19 -6.29
CA PHE A 40 0.21 21.85 -5.47
C PHE A 40 -0.34 23.12 -4.80
N PRO A 41 -1.67 23.28 -4.70
CA PRO A 41 -2.27 24.42 -4.01
C PRO A 41 -1.91 24.40 -2.52
N ASP A 42 -1.60 25.55 -1.93
CA ASP A 42 -1.10 25.71 -0.56
C ASP A 42 -2.12 25.36 0.55
N HIS A 43 -3.36 25.06 0.21
CA HIS A 43 -4.38 24.74 1.20
C HIS A 43 -4.24 23.29 1.67
N TRP A 44 -4.15 23.08 2.98
CA TRP A 44 -3.95 21.78 3.63
C TRP A 44 -4.89 20.66 3.13
N SER A 45 -6.13 20.99 2.76
CA SER A 45 -7.11 19.98 2.30
C SER A 45 -6.74 19.34 0.95
N PHE A 46 -5.86 19.97 0.16
CA PHE A 46 -5.34 19.39 -1.06
C PHE A 46 -4.25 18.35 -0.79
N MET A 47 -3.55 18.46 0.34
CA MET A 47 -2.51 17.52 0.75
C MET A 47 -3.06 16.11 1.06
N LEU A 48 -4.36 15.95 1.30
CA LEU A 48 -4.97 14.65 1.59
C LEU A 48 -4.77 13.64 0.47
N GLY A 49 -4.89 14.08 -0.79
CA GLY A 49 -4.60 13.22 -1.95
C GLY A 49 -3.12 12.85 -2.07
N GLU A 50 -2.23 13.76 -1.69
CA GLU A 50 -0.78 13.50 -1.68
C GLU A 50 -0.41 12.53 -0.56
N ILE A 51 -0.94 12.71 0.64
CA ILE A 51 -0.73 11.80 1.77
C ILE A 51 -1.19 10.39 1.39
N ALA A 52 -2.37 10.25 0.78
CA ALA A 52 -2.85 8.97 0.29
C ALA A 52 -1.89 8.36 -0.76
N MET A 53 -1.43 9.15 -1.73
CA MET A 53 -0.50 8.69 -2.77
C MET A 53 0.84 8.23 -2.17
N TYR A 54 1.45 9.03 -1.29
CA TYR A 54 2.73 8.63 -0.68
C TYR A 54 2.58 7.43 0.24
N SER A 55 1.50 7.34 1.00
CA SER A 55 1.20 6.17 1.82
C SER A 55 1.03 4.91 0.97
N MET A 56 0.37 5.01 -0.19
CA MET A 56 0.25 3.90 -1.15
C MET A 56 1.62 3.48 -1.70
N ILE A 57 2.49 4.43 -2.06
CA ILE A 57 3.85 4.12 -2.53
C ILE A 57 4.65 3.38 -1.45
N ILE A 58 4.55 3.82 -0.19
CA ILE A 58 5.19 3.14 0.94
C ILE A 58 4.63 1.73 1.10
N CYS A 59 3.31 1.54 0.98
CA CYS A 59 2.67 0.22 1.01
C CYS A 59 3.19 -0.69 -0.11
N LEU A 60 3.31 -0.18 -1.34
CA LEU A 60 3.82 -0.96 -2.47
C LEU A 60 5.27 -1.41 -2.25
N VAL A 61 6.15 -0.50 -1.83
CA VAL A 61 7.57 -0.82 -1.60
C VAL A 61 7.75 -1.79 -0.43
N THR A 62 7.09 -1.53 0.69
CA THR A 62 7.18 -2.40 1.86
C THR A 62 6.47 -3.73 1.64
N GLY A 63 5.34 -3.73 0.94
CA GLY A 63 4.62 -4.95 0.56
C GLY A 63 5.45 -5.85 -0.35
N ALA A 64 6.11 -5.29 -1.37
CA ALA A 64 7.02 -6.04 -2.22
C ALA A 64 8.15 -6.71 -1.43
N PHE A 65 8.71 -6.03 -0.42
CA PHE A 65 9.69 -6.65 0.48
C PHE A 65 9.07 -7.81 1.28
N LEU A 66 7.88 -7.60 1.86
CA LEU A 66 7.23 -8.61 2.70
C LEU A 66 6.88 -9.90 1.92
N THR A 67 6.57 -9.79 0.62
CA THR A 67 6.25 -10.96 -0.22
C THR A 67 7.40 -11.95 -0.35
N PHE A 68 8.65 -11.54 -0.17
CA PHE A 68 9.79 -12.46 -0.22
C PHE A 68 9.85 -13.44 0.95
N TRP A 69 9.18 -13.11 2.06
CA TRP A 69 9.27 -13.85 3.31
C TRP A 69 7.92 -14.41 3.77
N PHE A 70 6.82 -13.90 3.23
CA PHE A 70 5.48 -14.33 3.60
C PHE A 70 5.06 -15.59 2.87
N VAL A 71 4.50 -16.56 3.59
CA VAL A 71 3.95 -17.80 3.02
C VAL A 71 2.42 -17.75 3.06
N PRO A 72 1.73 -17.58 1.93
CA PRO A 72 0.26 -17.50 1.88
C PRO A 72 -0.36 -18.90 1.93
N SER A 73 -0.31 -19.55 3.08
CA SER A 73 -0.82 -20.93 3.24
C SER A 73 -1.59 -21.06 4.55
N ALA A 74 -2.75 -21.68 4.50
CA ALA A 74 -3.53 -22.11 5.65
C ALA A 74 -3.10 -23.50 6.19
N GLY A 75 -2.06 -24.12 5.63
CA GLY A 75 -1.47 -25.36 6.14
C GLY A 75 -1.00 -25.21 7.58
N HIS A 76 -1.13 -26.27 8.38
CA HIS A 76 -0.75 -26.24 9.79
C HIS A 76 0.69 -26.68 9.99
N VAL A 77 1.43 -25.91 10.77
CA VAL A 77 2.79 -26.23 11.22
C VAL A 77 2.90 -26.02 12.72
N VAL A 78 3.82 -26.78 13.35
CA VAL A 78 4.21 -26.53 14.75
C VAL A 78 5.30 -25.47 14.74
N TYR A 79 5.03 -24.34 15.38
CA TYR A 79 5.97 -23.22 15.39
C TYR A 79 7.20 -23.53 16.24
N ASP A 80 8.39 -23.35 15.64
CA ASP A 80 9.71 -23.54 16.31
C ASP A 80 10.65 -22.34 16.07
N GLY A 81 10.10 -21.15 15.84
CA GLY A 81 10.87 -19.91 15.63
C GLY A 81 11.38 -19.29 16.92
N SER A 82 12.00 -18.10 16.81
CA SER A 82 12.61 -17.39 17.95
C SER A 82 11.62 -16.82 18.97
N PHE A 83 10.33 -16.68 18.62
CA PHE A 83 9.33 -16.18 19.56
C PHE A 83 8.91 -17.29 20.55
N VAL A 84 9.64 -17.39 21.63
CA VAL A 84 9.52 -18.46 22.66
C VAL A 84 8.09 -18.71 23.16
N PRO A 85 7.21 -17.67 23.39
CA PRO A 85 5.87 -17.91 23.94
C PRO A 85 4.96 -18.78 23.07
N LEU A 86 5.24 -18.91 21.76
CA LEU A 86 4.42 -19.67 20.82
C LEU A 86 5.12 -20.94 20.30
N ARG A 87 6.31 -21.30 20.82
CA ARG A 87 6.96 -22.56 20.45
C ARG A 87 6.12 -23.75 20.83
N GLY A 88 6.03 -24.70 19.92
CA GLY A 88 5.24 -25.93 20.09
C GLY A 88 3.75 -25.76 19.85
N VAL A 89 3.28 -24.55 19.53
CA VAL A 89 1.87 -24.29 19.18
C VAL A 89 1.66 -24.60 17.70
N SER A 90 0.60 -25.34 17.38
CA SER A 90 0.16 -25.54 16.00
C SER A 90 -0.55 -24.28 15.49
N MET A 91 -0.10 -23.78 14.35
CA MET A 91 -0.64 -22.56 13.71
C MET A 91 -0.57 -22.68 12.19
N SER A 92 -1.20 -21.76 11.48
CA SER A 92 -1.06 -21.70 10.01
C SER A 92 0.36 -21.30 9.60
N GLU A 93 0.80 -21.75 8.43
CA GLU A 93 2.07 -21.33 7.83
C GLU A 93 2.11 -19.81 7.60
N ALA A 94 0.96 -19.19 7.27
CA ALA A 94 0.85 -17.74 7.14
C ALA A 94 1.19 -17.02 8.44
N TYR A 95 0.63 -17.48 9.57
CA TYR A 95 0.92 -16.89 10.87
C TYR A 95 2.38 -17.16 11.30
N ALA A 96 2.87 -18.38 11.11
CA ALA A 96 4.26 -18.72 11.40
C ALA A 96 5.25 -17.87 10.60
N SER A 97 4.98 -17.64 9.30
CA SER A 97 5.81 -16.77 8.46
C SER A 97 5.77 -15.30 8.91
N THR A 98 4.61 -14.83 9.39
CA THR A 98 4.47 -13.47 9.95
C THR A 98 5.30 -13.29 11.23
N LEU A 99 5.36 -14.31 12.08
CA LEU A 99 6.23 -14.33 13.26
C LEU A 99 7.70 -14.34 12.84
N ASN A 100 8.08 -15.17 11.86
CA ASN A 100 9.44 -15.21 11.29
C ASN A 100 9.86 -13.84 10.75
N ILE A 101 9.02 -13.16 9.95
CA ILE A 101 9.29 -11.80 9.49
C ILE A 101 9.54 -10.85 10.66
N SER A 102 8.78 -10.98 11.74
CA SER A 102 8.86 -10.06 12.88
C SER A 102 10.07 -10.26 13.77
N PHE A 103 10.52 -11.52 13.95
CA PHE A 103 11.50 -11.87 14.97
C PHE A 103 12.82 -12.44 14.42
N ASP A 104 12.79 -13.05 13.23
CA ASP A 104 13.96 -13.72 12.67
C ASP A 104 14.60 -12.90 11.53
N ILE A 105 13.82 -12.09 10.81
CA ILE A 105 14.35 -11.27 9.70
C ILE A 105 14.83 -9.93 10.22
N LYS A 106 16.11 -9.59 9.96
CA LYS A 106 16.66 -8.30 10.33
C LYS A 106 15.89 -7.14 9.68
N GLY A 107 15.31 -6.27 10.51
CA GLY A 107 14.48 -5.17 10.04
C GLY A 107 13.05 -5.55 9.62
N GLY A 108 12.70 -6.83 9.62
CA GLY A 108 11.38 -7.30 9.21
C GLY A 108 10.24 -6.72 10.04
N LEU A 109 10.41 -6.64 11.37
CA LEU A 109 9.44 -5.99 12.24
C LEU A 109 9.20 -4.53 11.86
N ILE A 110 10.26 -3.77 11.60
CA ILE A 110 10.16 -2.35 11.24
C ILE A 110 9.41 -2.21 9.91
N ILE A 111 9.78 -2.98 8.90
CA ILE A 111 9.15 -2.92 7.58
C ILE A 111 7.68 -3.34 7.67
N ARG A 112 7.34 -4.39 8.44
CA ARG A 112 5.96 -4.81 8.67
C ARG A 112 5.15 -3.71 9.38
N GLN A 113 5.73 -3.02 10.36
CA GLN A 113 5.06 -1.90 11.04
C GLN A 113 4.88 -0.69 10.13
N ILE A 114 5.89 -0.34 9.32
CA ILE A 114 5.77 0.75 8.35
C ILE A 114 4.66 0.42 7.35
N HIS A 115 4.60 -0.82 6.85
CA HIS A 115 3.53 -1.26 5.94
C HIS A 115 2.14 -1.10 6.57
N HIS A 116 1.96 -1.58 7.78
CA HIS A 116 0.70 -1.50 8.52
C HIS A 116 0.25 -0.03 8.73
N TRP A 117 1.14 0.82 9.23
CA TRP A 117 0.81 2.22 9.46
C TRP A 117 0.56 2.99 8.16
N ALA A 118 1.33 2.70 7.11
CA ALA A 118 1.10 3.30 5.80
C ALA A 118 -0.26 2.89 5.22
N ALA A 119 -0.69 1.63 5.40
CA ALA A 119 -2.00 1.17 4.97
C ALA A 119 -3.14 1.89 5.72
N LEU A 120 -3.02 2.06 7.04
CA LEU A 120 -3.99 2.82 7.82
C LEU A 120 -4.06 4.29 7.37
N MET A 121 -2.90 4.94 7.22
CA MET A 121 -2.81 6.32 6.74
C MET A 121 -3.40 6.47 5.33
N PHE A 122 -3.15 5.50 4.45
CA PHE A 122 -3.70 5.47 3.10
C PHE A 122 -5.24 5.46 3.13
N ILE A 123 -5.85 4.54 3.86
CA ILE A 123 -7.32 4.42 3.92
C ILE A 123 -7.96 5.67 4.56
N VAL A 124 -7.38 6.19 5.65
CA VAL A 124 -7.90 7.38 6.32
C VAL A 124 -7.78 8.61 5.40
N ALA A 125 -6.59 8.85 4.83
CA ALA A 125 -6.37 9.99 3.95
C ALA A 125 -7.24 9.92 2.69
N LEU A 126 -7.39 8.73 2.10
CA LEU A 126 -8.25 8.48 0.95
C LEU A 126 -9.71 8.78 1.27
N SER A 127 -10.21 8.31 2.42
CA SER A 127 -11.61 8.52 2.84
C SER A 127 -11.89 10.01 3.05
N VAL A 128 -11.02 10.72 3.78
CA VAL A 128 -11.19 12.17 4.00
C VAL A 128 -11.02 12.94 2.69
N HIS A 129 -10.12 12.52 1.80
CA HIS A 129 -9.99 13.09 0.46
C HIS A 129 -11.30 12.96 -0.35
N MET A 130 -11.91 11.78 -0.33
CA MET A 130 -13.19 11.55 -1.03
C MET A 130 -14.31 12.42 -0.45
N PHE A 131 -14.45 12.51 0.87
CA PHE A 131 -15.41 13.40 1.51
C PHE A 131 -15.16 14.86 1.15
N ARG A 132 -13.92 15.29 1.16
CA ARG A 132 -13.57 16.67 0.74
C ARG A 132 -14.00 16.94 -0.71
N VAL A 133 -13.70 16.04 -1.66
CA VAL A 133 -14.09 16.17 -3.07
C VAL A 133 -15.61 16.24 -3.21
N PHE A 134 -16.34 15.41 -2.45
CA PHE A 134 -17.80 15.36 -2.47
C PHE A 134 -18.41 16.66 -1.89
N PHE A 135 -18.07 17.03 -0.66
CA PHE A 135 -18.69 18.18 0.01
C PHE A 135 -18.32 19.54 -0.60
N THR A 136 -17.16 19.65 -1.24
CA THR A 136 -16.77 20.87 -1.95
C THR A 136 -17.33 20.94 -3.38
N GLY A 137 -18.01 19.89 -3.86
CA GLY A 137 -18.49 19.82 -5.23
C GLY A 137 -17.40 19.78 -6.30
N ALA A 138 -16.18 19.41 -5.92
CA ALA A 138 -15.02 19.35 -6.83
C ALA A 138 -15.15 18.27 -7.91
N PHE A 139 -16.12 17.37 -7.80
CA PHE A 139 -16.46 16.34 -8.77
C PHE A 139 -17.28 16.85 -9.97
N ARG A 140 -17.77 18.10 -9.94
CA ARG A 140 -18.58 18.68 -11.02
C ARG A 140 -17.75 18.90 -12.29
N LYS A 141 -18.46 19.15 -13.41
CA LYS A 141 -17.84 19.41 -14.73
C LYS A 141 -16.59 20.29 -14.64
N PRO A 142 -15.51 19.88 -15.29
CA PRO A 142 -15.31 18.74 -16.20
C PRO A 142 -14.73 17.48 -15.52
N ARG A 143 -14.92 17.26 -14.20
CA ARG A 143 -14.21 16.26 -13.39
C ARG A 143 -15.06 15.03 -13.00
N GLU A 144 -16.21 14.83 -13.64
CA GLU A 144 -17.12 13.73 -13.31
C GLU A 144 -16.47 12.37 -13.49
N ILE A 145 -15.75 12.18 -14.60
CA ILE A 145 -15.05 10.92 -14.88
C ILE A 145 -13.98 10.64 -13.82
N ASN A 146 -13.23 11.66 -13.40
CA ASN A 146 -12.24 11.52 -12.33
C ASN A 146 -12.89 11.10 -11.01
N TRP A 147 -14.09 11.60 -10.72
CA TRP A 147 -14.86 11.20 -9.55
C TRP A 147 -15.27 9.72 -9.59
N VAL A 148 -15.79 9.26 -10.73
CA VAL A 148 -16.19 7.86 -10.91
C VAL A 148 -14.99 6.93 -10.75
N ILE A 149 -13.87 7.25 -11.40
CA ILE A 149 -12.63 6.47 -11.28
C ILE A 149 -12.13 6.49 -9.84
N GLY A 150 -12.07 7.65 -9.19
CA GLY A 150 -11.64 7.78 -7.80
C GLY A 150 -12.52 7.00 -6.83
N SER A 151 -13.84 6.99 -7.03
CA SER A 151 -14.78 6.23 -6.21
C SER A 151 -14.59 4.72 -6.37
N LEU A 152 -14.35 4.25 -7.61
CA LEU A 152 -14.05 2.84 -7.87
C LEU A 152 -12.71 2.43 -7.22
N LEU A 153 -11.69 3.26 -7.36
CA LEU A 153 -10.39 3.00 -6.72
C LEU A 153 -10.51 2.98 -5.19
N ALA A 154 -11.30 3.87 -4.60
CA ALA A 154 -11.55 3.87 -3.16
C ALA A 154 -12.25 2.60 -2.69
N LEU A 155 -13.23 2.10 -3.44
CA LEU A 155 -13.88 0.82 -3.15
C LEU A 155 -12.88 -0.34 -3.23
N LEU A 156 -12.08 -0.40 -4.28
CA LEU A 156 -11.04 -1.43 -4.44
C LEU A 156 -9.99 -1.36 -3.33
N ALA A 157 -9.60 -0.15 -2.90
CA ALA A 157 -8.66 0.04 -1.81
C ALA A 157 -9.20 -0.47 -0.46
N ILE A 158 -10.50 -0.34 -0.20
CA ILE A 158 -11.15 -0.90 1.00
C ILE A 158 -11.12 -2.43 0.95
N ILE A 159 -11.45 -3.02 -0.20
CA ILE A 159 -11.42 -4.48 -0.40
C ILE A 159 -10.00 -5.01 -0.23
N GLU A 160 -9.01 -4.34 -0.85
CA GLU A 160 -7.59 -4.70 -0.73
C GLU A 160 -7.09 -4.57 0.72
N GLY A 161 -7.46 -3.48 1.41
CA GLY A 161 -7.12 -3.29 2.81
C GLY A 161 -7.68 -4.40 3.72
N PHE A 162 -8.91 -4.85 3.46
CA PHE A 162 -9.50 -5.98 4.18
C PHE A 162 -8.78 -7.30 3.84
N ALA A 163 -8.50 -7.55 2.56
CA ALA A 163 -7.77 -8.74 2.13
C ALA A 163 -6.36 -8.78 2.74
N GLY A 164 -5.62 -7.66 2.69
CA GLY A 164 -4.29 -7.55 3.26
C GLY A 164 -4.26 -7.72 4.78
N TYR A 165 -5.26 -7.15 5.48
CA TYR A 165 -5.44 -7.35 6.92
C TYR A 165 -5.70 -8.82 7.29
N SER A 166 -6.32 -9.57 6.41
CA SER A 166 -6.69 -10.98 6.64
C SER A 166 -5.52 -11.96 6.41
N LEU A 167 -4.43 -11.54 5.73
CA LEU A 167 -3.31 -12.41 5.37
C LEU A 167 -2.57 -13.05 6.56
N PRO A 168 -2.28 -12.35 7.68
CA PRO A 168 -1.52 -12.92 8.78
C PRO A 168 -2.17 -14.10 9.50
N ASP A 169 -3.47 -14.31 9.32
CA ASP A 169 -4.25 -15.39 9.95
C ASP A 169 -4.09 -15.45 11.49
N ASP A 170 -3.96 -14.29 12.11
CA ASP A 170 -3.96 -14.16 13.56
C ASP A 170 -5.40 -14.15 14.12
N LEU A 171 -5.55 -14.11 15.43
CA LEU A 171 -6.86 -14.12 16.09
C LEU A 171 -7.77 -12.99 15.59
N LEU A 172 -7.20 -11.83 15.30
CA LEU A 172 -7.94 -10.65 14.90
C LEU A 172 -8.40 -10.75 13.45
N SER A 173 -7.49 -11.15 12.54
CA SER A 173 -7.80 -11.35 11.12
C SER A 173 -8.79 -12.51 10.91
N GLY A 174 -8.61 -13.62 11.61
CA GLY A 174 -9.54 -14.76 11.56
C GLY A 174 -10.94 -14.41 12.06
N THR A 175 -11.05 -13.59 13.10
CA THR A 175 -12.33 -13.05 13.57
C THR A 175 -12.97 -12.14 12.52
N GLY A 176 -12.16 -11.27 11.88
CA GLY A 176 -12.63 -10.39 10.81
C GLY A 176 -13.17 -11.14 9.60
N ILE A 177 -12.49 -12.20 9.16
CA ILE A 177 -12.97 -13.08 8.06
C ILE A 177 -14.29 -13.74 8.43
N ARG A 178 -14.42 -14.31 9.64
CA ARG A 178 -15.66 -14.93 10.10
C ARG A 178 -16.82 -13.94 10.17
N ALA A 179 -16.58 -12.75 10.69
CA ALA A 179 -17.58 -11.69 10.72
C ALA A 179 -18.02 -11.28 9.31
N MET A 180 -17.09 -11.15 8.35
CA MET A 180 -17.40 -10.85 6.96
C MET A 180 -18.18 -12.00 6.31
N ALA A 181 -17.77 -13.24 6.51
CA ALA A 181 -18.51 -14.41 6.00
C ALA A 181 -19.94 -14.43 6.53
N GLY A 182 -20.13 -14.20 7.84
CA GLY A 182 -21.46 -14.07 8.44
C GLY A 182 -22.28 -12.94 7.81
N PHE A 183 -21.67 -11.79 7.56
CA PHE A 183 -22.33 -10.67 6.89
C PHE A 183 -22.75 -11.01 5.46
N VAL A 184 -21.85 -11.63 4.67
CA VAL A 184 -22.16 -12.06 3.30
C VAL A 184 -23.30 -13.10 3.27
N GLN A 185 -23.33 -14.03 4.22
CA GLN A 185 -24.41 -15.03 4.34
C GLN A 185 -25.78 -14.42 4.59
N THR A 186 -25.86 -13.20 5.14
CA THR A 186 -27.15 -12.51 5.33
C THR A 186 -27.77 -12.01 4.02
N ALA A 187 -26.99 -11.97 2.93
CA ALA A 187 -27.51 -11.55 1.63
C ALA A 187 -28.51 -12.59 1.09
N PRO A 188 -29.78 -12.21 0.85
CA PRO A 188 -30.80 -13.15 0.43
C PRO A 188 -30.46 -13.75 -0.94
N VAL A 189 -30.67 -15.04 -1.09
CA VAL A 189 -30.46 -15.85 -2.30
C VAL A 189 -29.02 -16.14 -2.67
N ILE A 190 -28.12 -15.16 -2.61
CA ILE A 190 -26.73 -15.30 -3.09
C ILE A 190 -25.72 -15.56 -1.97
N GLY A 191 -26.04 -15.21 -0.72
CA GLY A 191 -25.09 -15.26 0.40
C GLY A 191 -24.51 -16.66 0.65
N THR A 192 -25.31 -17.70 0.53
CA THR A 192 -24.90 -19.10 0.71
C THR A 192 -24.02 -19.65 -0.41
N TYR A 193 -23.95 -18.95 -1.56
CA TYR A 193 -23.12 -19.36 -2.70
C TYR A 193 -21.78 -18.60 -2.74
N LEU A 194 -21.62 -17.54 -1.93
CA LEU A 194 -20.43 -16.69 -1.92
C LEU A 194 -19.45 -17.02 -0.79
N VAL A 195 -19.84 -17.90 0.15
CA VAL A 195 -19.01 -18.27 1.33
C VAL A 195 -18.81 -19.77 1.39
#